data_ae375f8844a1dc6f32092dfaa069a0a7
#
_entry.id   ae375f8844a1dc6f32092dfaa069a0a7
#
_cell.length_a   1.000
_cell.length_b   1.000
_cell.length_c   1.000
_cell.angle_alpha   90.00
_cell.angle_beta   90.00
_cell.angle_gamma   90.00
#
_symmetry.space_group_name_H-M   'P 1'
#
loop_
_entity.id
_entity.type
_entity.pdbx_description
1 polymer ?
#
loop_
_entity_poly.entity_id
_entity_poly.type
_entity_poly.pdbx_seq_one_letter_code
_entity_poly.pdbx_strand_id
1 'polypeptide(L)'
;MKYEKKSFTIEELAEMAYKGARSDFKTLLRGSEQSAYLALRYLYRLYQTGGISKEEAGKTKAQITRRYEQDRLREEQLDGTIKAFADVVKRTAIANENYRKDRTLDNADRLCEAIDGVIVRAGSDEV
;
A
#
# COMPACT_ATOMS: atom_id res chain seq x y z
N MET A 1 -13.59 6.21 20.39
CA MET A 1 -12.54 5.59 19.59
C MET A 1 -11.83 6.63 18.75
N LYS A 2 -10.54 6.61 18.76
CA LYS A 2 -9.77 7.50 17.90
C LYS A 2 -9.52 6.85 16.56
N TYR A 3 -9.77 7.60 15.54
CA TYR A 3 -9.41 7.16 14.21
C TYR A 3 -7.92 7.30 14.02
N GLU A 4 -7.28 6.22 13.67
CA GLU A 4 -5.92 6.30 13.22
C GLU A 4 -5.90 6.89 11.82
N LYS A 5 -4.97 7.79 11.60
CA LYS A 5 -4.80 8.38 10.29
C LYS A 5 -4.28 7.32 9.33
N LYS A 6 -5.01 7.07 8.25
CA LYS A 6 -4.66 6.03 7.27
C LYS A 6 -3.44 6.37 6.44
N SER A 7 -3.13 7.64 6.29
CA SER A 7 -1.95 8.07 5.55
C SER A 7 -1.45 9.40 6.10
N PHE A 8 -0.15 9.62 5.98
CA PHE A 8 0.51 10.85 6.39
C PHE A 8 1.11 11.53 5.17
N THR A 9 1.12 12.87 5.18
CA THR A 9 1.84 13.63 4.18
C THR A 9 3.33 13.62 4.51
N ILE A 10 4.16 13.93 3.52
CA ILE A 10 5.60 14.00 3.75
C ILE A 10 5.96 15.08 4.77
N GLU A 11 5.21 16.18 4.82
CA GLU A 11 5.40 17.24 5.80
C GLU A 11 5.12 16.74 7.21
N GLU A 12 4.07 15.95 7.38
CA GLU A 12 3.74 15.35 8.68
C GLU A 12 4.82 14.36 9.11
N LEU A 13 5.30 13.54 8.21
CA LEU A 13 6.39 12.59 8.49
C LEU A 13 7.68 13.32 8.83
N ALA A 14 7.97 14.42 8.14
CA ALA A 14 9.15 15.24 8.42
C ALA A 14 9.08 15.85 9.83
N GLU A 15 7.93 16.36 10.22
CA GLU A 15 7.75 16.91 11.55
C GLU A 15 7.91 15.84 12.64
N MET A 16 7.30 14.69 12.44
CA MET A 16 7.44 13.55 13.36
C MET A 16 8.89 13.10 13.47
N ALA A 17 9.59 13.01 12.35
CA ALA A 17 11.00 12.60 12.31
C ALA A 17 11.90 13.62 12.99
N TYR A 18 11.61 14.90 12.86
CA TYR A 18 12.35 15.96 13.53
C TYR A 18 12.21 15.88 15.05
N LYS A 19 11.00 15.68 15.54
CA LYS A 19 10.74 15.49 16.98
C LYS A 19 11.32 14.19 17.50
N GLY A 20 11.26 13.13 16.70
CA GLY A 20 11.88 11.86 17.02
C GLY A 20 11.25 11.09 18.17
N ALA A 21 9.98 11.29 18.44
CA ALA A 21 9.29 10.56 19.48
C ALA A 21 9.06 9.10 19.07
N ARG A 22 9.46 8.15 19.92
CA ARG A 22 9.31 6.71 19.61
C ARG A 22 7.85 6.29 19.41
N SER A 23 6.94 6.91 20.15
CA SER A 23 5.51 6.59 20.05
C SER A 23 4.95 6.90 18.65
N ASP A 24 5.52 7.86 17.94
CA ASP A 24 5.04 8.24 16.62
C ASP A 24 5.28 7.13 15.59
N PHE A 25 6.37 6.40 15.71
CA PHE A 25 6.66 5.30 14.77
C PHE A 25 5.58 4.22 14.80
N LYS A 26 4.98 3.99 15.95
CA LYS A 26 3.93 2.97 16.10
C LYS A 26 2.64 3.35 15.38
N THR A 27 2.44 4.63 15.07
CA THR A 27 1.26 5.09 14.35
C THR A 27 1.39 4.90 12.84
N LEU A 28 2.59 4.59 12.35
CA LEU A 28 2.86 4.41 10.93
C LEU A 28 2.53 2.99 10.51
N LEU A 29 1.44 2.83 9.77
CA LEU A 29 0.93 1.52 9.41
C LEU A 29 1.45 1.01 8.06
N ARG A 30 1.94 1.92 7.20
CA ARG A 30 2.39 1.56 5.86
C ARG A 30 3.91 1.51 5.77
N GLY A 31 4.42 0.55 4.99
CA GLY A 31 5.86 0.42 4.77
C GLY A 31 6.49 1.67 4.17
N SER A 32 5.79 2.36 3.27
CA SER A 32 6.26 3.62 2.69
C SER A 32 6.45 4.70 3.75
N GLU A 33 5.51 4.81 4.69
CA GLU A 33 5.57 5.78 5.78
C GLU A 33 6.72 5.47 6.74
N GLN A 34 6.86 4.21 7.11
CA GLN A 34 7.94 3.76 8.00
C GLN A 34 9.31 4.02 7.38
N SER A 35 9.48 3.68 6.11
CA SER A 35 10.73 3.89 5.39
C SER A 35 11.09 5.37 5.27
N ALA A 36 10.13 6.21 4.89
CA ALA A 36 10.33 7.65 4.78
C ALA A 36 10.65 8.28 6.14
N TYR A 37 9.94 7.89 7.18
CA TYR A 37 10.19 8.38 8.54
C TYR A 37 11.62 8.06 8.99
N LEU A 38 12.06 6.82 8.82
CA LEU A 38 13.41 6.42 9.23
C LEU A 38 14.48 7.17 8.43
N ALA A 39 14.27 7.34 7.13
CA ALA A 39 15.19 8.08 6.28
C ALA A 39 15.29 9.55 6.69
N LEU A 40 14.15 10.19 6.96
CA LEU A 40 14.10 11.58 7.42
C LEU A 40 14.75 11.73 8.80
N ARG A 41 14.49 10.79 9.71
CA ARG A 41 15.09 10.82 11.03
C ARG A 41 16.61 10.72 10.95
N TYR A 42 17.13 9.83 10.12
CA TYR A 42 18.56 9.70 9.89
C TYR A 42 19.14 10.97 9.29
N LEU A 43 18.46 11.56 8.32
CA LEU A 43 18.86 12.81 7.68
C LEU A 43 18.95 13.95 8.69
N TYR A 44 17.94 14.13 9.52
CA TYR A 44 17.94 15.19 10.52
C TYR A 44 19.05 14.99 11.56
N ARG A 45 19.32 13.76 11.93
CA ARG A 45 20.42 13.44 12.85
C ARG A 45 21.77 13.81 12.22
N LEU A 46 22.01 13.47 10.97
CA LEU A 46 23.22 13.85 10.25
C LEU A 46 23.37 15.36 10.17
N TYR A 47 22.31 16.06 9.85
CA TYR A 47 22.33 17.50 9.75
C TYR A 47 22.62 18.16 11.11
N GLN A 48 21.98 17.70 12.17
CA GLN A 48 22.15 18.24 13.52
C GLN A 48 23.56 18.02 14.06
N THR A 49 24.20 16.92 13.70
CA THR A 49 25.57 16.60 14.11
C THR A 49 26.64 17.19 13.18
N GLY A 50 26.24 17.89 12.16
CA GLY A 50 27.17 18.49 11.18
C GLY A 50 27.72 17.52 10.16
N GLY A 51 27.13 16.33 10.03
CA GLY A 51 27.57 15.32 9.07
C GLY A 51 27.29 15.66 7.62
N ILE A 52 26.32 16.54 7.36
CA ILE A 52 26.02 17.04 6.01
C ILE A 52 25.69 18.52 6.05
N SER A 53 25.86 19.20 4.91
CA SER A 53 25.53 20.60 4.76
C SER A 53 24.01 20.78 4.62
N LYS A 54 23.55 22.01 4.83
CA LYS A 54 22.14 22.37 4.62
C LYS A 54 21.69 22.08 3.19
N GLU A 55 22.55 22.37 2.23
CA GLU A 55 22.27 22.14 0.80
C GLU A 55 22.10 20.65 0.50
N GLU A 56 23.02 19.83 0.99
CA GLU A 56 22.95 18.38 0.83
C GLU A 56 21.71 17.80 1.52
N ALA A 57 21.39 18.31 2.71
CA ALA A 57 20.19 17.90 3.44
C ALA A 57 18.92 18.18 2.63
N GLY A 58 18.83 19.35 2.00
CA GLY A 58 17.71 19.70 1.15
C GLY A 58 17.57 18.79 -0.06
N LYS A 59 18.67 18.45 -0.72
CA LYS A 59 18.68 17.52 -1.86
C LYS A 59 18.23 16.12 -1.44
N THR A 60 18.74 15.63 -0.34
CA THR A 60 18.40 14.32 0.19
C THR A 60 16.92 14.26 0.59
N LYS A 61 16.43 15.31 1.24
CA LYS A 61 15.01 15.40 1.59
C LYS A 61 14.12 15.35 0.36
N ALA A 62 14.49 16.02 -0.73
CA ALA A 62 13.76 15.97 -1.99
C ALA A 62 13.74 14.55 -2.58
N GLN A 63 14.84 13.81 -2.47
CA GLN A 63 14.90 12.42 -2.92
C GLN A 63 14.00 11.52 -2.07
N ILE A 64 14.00 11.70 -0.76
CA ILE A 64 13.14 10.95 0.17
C ILE A 64 11.67 11.23 -0.16
N THR A 65 11.32 12.47 -0.43
CA THR A 65 9.95 12.88 -0.79
C THR A 65 9.49 12.17 -2.07
N ARG A 66 10.31 12.16 -3.11
CA ARG A 66 10.00 11.48 -4.37
C ARG A 66 9.84 9.98 -4.18
N ARG A 67 10.72 9.37 -3.42
CA ARG A 67 10.66 7.93 -3.13
C ARG A 67 9.38 7.59 -2.37
N TYR A 68 9.02 8.40 -1.39
CA TYR A 68 7.81 8.21 -0.62
C TYR A 68 6.56 8.27 -1.51
N GLU A 69 6.48 9.24 -2.41
CA GLU A 69 5.35 9.37 -3.33
C GLU A 69 5.25 8.16 -4.26
N GLN A 70 6.38 7.68 -4.77
CA GLN A 70 6.42 6.48 -5.60
C GLN A 70 5.99 5.23 -4.84
N ASP A 71 6.47 5.07 -3.62
CA ASP A 71 6.14 3.91 -2.79
C ASP A 71 4.66 3.92 -2.42
N ARG A 72 4.09 5.08 -2.12
CA ARG A 72 2.66 5.21 -1.85
C ARG A 72 1.81 4.83 -3.05
N LEU A 73 2.20 5.28 -4.24
CA LEU A 73 1.49 4.96 -5.46
C LEU A 73 1.48 3.44 -5.70
N ARG A 74 2.62 2.78 -5.48
CA ARG A 74 2.71 1.32 -5.59
C ARG A 74 1.81 0.62 -4.59
N GLU A 75 1.79 1.10 -3.35
CA GLU A 75 0.93 0.53 -2.30
C GLU A 75 -0.55 0.66 -2.66
N GLU A 76 -0.97 1.80 -3.17
CA GLU A 76 -2.35 2.02 -3.60
C GLU A 76 -2.73 1.10 -4.76
N GLN A 77 -1.83 0.90 -5.73
CA GLN A 77 -2.04 0.00 -6.85
C GLN A 77 -2.15 -1.45 -6.37
N LEU A 78 -1.29 -1.85 -5.45
CA LEU A 78 -1.31 -3.20 -4.88
C LEU A 78 -2.59 -3.44 -4.09
N ASP A 79 -3.00 -2.49 -3.25
CA ASP A 79 -4.25 -2.58 -2.49
C ASP A 79 -5.44 -2.74 -3.41
N GLY A 80 -5.49 -1.99 -4.51
CA GLY A 80 -6.55 -2.10 -5.50
C GLY A 80 -6.57 -3.46 -6.18
N THR A 81 -5.40 -4.01 -6.51
CA THR A 81 -5.25 -5.33 -7.11
C THR A 81 -5.71 -6.43 -6.16
N ILE A 82 -5.29 -6.36 -4.90
CA ILE A 82 -5.69 -7.33 -3.87
C ILE A 82 -7.20 -7.32 -3.68
N LYS A 83 -7.79 -6.14 -3.60
CA LYS A 83 -9.25 -5.99 -3.43
C LYS A 83 -10.01 -6.58 -4.61
N ALA A 84 -9.59 -6.30 -5.83
CA ALA A 84 -10.22 -6.84 -7.03
C ALA A 84 -10.12 -8.37 -7.07
N PHE A 85 -8.97 -8.92 -6.70
CA PHE A 85 -8.77 -10.36 -6.63
C PHE A 85 -9.67 -11.00 -5.58
N ALA A 86 -9.78 -10.39 -4.41
CA ALA A 86 -10.64 -10.89 -3.33
C ALA A 86 -12.11 -10.95 -3.76
N ASP A 87 -12.59 -9.97 -4.51
CA ASP A 87 -13.96 -9.96 -5.04
C ASP A 87 -14.19 -11.13 -6.00
N VAL A 88 -13.23 -11.43 -6.88
CA VAL A 88 -13.34 -12.55 -7.82
C VAL A 88 -13.33 -13.88 -7.09
N VAL A 89 -12.46 -14.05 -6.11
CA VAL A 89 -12.41 -15.28 -5.29
C VAL A 89 -13.74 -15.48 -4.59
N LYS A 90 -14.32 -14.46 -4.01
CA LYS A 90 -15.60 -14.52 -3.32
C LYS A 90 -16.73 -14.94 -4.26
N ARG A 91 -16.81 -14.35 -5.45
CA ARG A 91 -17.84 -14.72 -6.44
C ARG A 91 -17.69 -16.16 -6.91
N THR A 92 -16.46 -16.61 -7.13
CA THR A 92 -16.20 -17.99 -7.52
C THR A 92 -16.62 -18.96 -6.43
N ALA A 93 -16.34 -18.65 -5.17
CA ALA A 93 -16.74 -19.49 -4.04
C ALA A 93 -18.27 -19.60 -3.93
N ILE A 94 -18.99 -18.50 -4.13
CA ILE A 94 -20.46 -18.47 -4.11
C ILE A 94 -21.01 -19.33 -5.25
N ALA A 95 -20.49 -19.17 -6.46
CA ALA A 95 -20.94 -19.93 -7.62
C ALA A 95 -20.69 -21.42 -7.46
N ASN A 96 -19.55 -21.80 -6.88
CA ASN A 96 -19.21 -23.19 -6.60
C ASN A 96 -20.16 -23.80 -5.57
N GLU A 97 -20.48 -23.05 -4.51
CA GLU A 97 -21.43 -23.50 -3.49
C GLU A 97 -22.83 -23.71 -4.07
N ASN A 98 -23.27 -22.80 -4.92
CA ASN A 98 -24.55 -22.90 -5.61
C ASN A 98 -24.60 -24.13 -6.50
N TYR A 99 -23.51 -24.43 -7.23
CA TYR A 99 -23.43 -25.62 -8.07
C TYR A 99 -23.48 -26.92 -7.23
N ARG A 100 -22.84 -26.94 -6.09
CA ARG A 100 -22.85 -28.10 -5.19
C ARG A 100 -24.24 -28.39 -4.67
N LYS A 101 -25.01 -27.34 -4.36
CA LYS A 101 -26.39 -27.48 -3.84
C LYS A 101 -27.36 -27.86 -4.93
N ASP A 102 -27.20 -27.37 -6.11
CA ASP A 102 -28.09 -27.58 -7.24
C ASP A 102 -27.26 -27.68 -8.52
N ARG A 103 -27.00 -28.90 -8.97
CA ARG A 103 -26.14 -29.17 -10.12
C ARG A 103 -26.92 -29.04 -11.42
N THR A 104 -27.41 -27.82 -11.68
CA THR A 104 -28.04 -27.46 -12.94
C THR A 104 -27.04 -26.94 -13.95
N LEU A 105 -27.43 -26.95 -15.22
CA LEU A 105 -26.60 -26.39 -16.29
C LEU A 105 -26.38 -24.89 -16.06
N ASP A 106 -27.39 -24.16 -15.60
CA ASP A 106 -27.28 -22.72 -15.29
C ASP A 106 -26.23 -22.46 -14.21
N ASN A 107 -26.22 -23.26 -13.15
CA ASN A 107 -25.24 -23.08 -12.07
C ASN A 107 -23.83 -23.48 -12.52
N ALA A 108 -23.71 -24.48 -13.41
CA ALA A 108 -22.44 -24.85 -14.00
C ALA A 108 -21.90 -23.70 -14.88
N ASP A 109 -22.76 -23.07 -15.66
CA ASP A 109 -22.38 -21.93 -16.50
C ASP A 109 -21.94 -20.74 -15.65
N ARG A 110 -22.63 -20.45 -14.57
CA ARG A 110 -22.25 -19.37 -13.64
C ARG A 110 -20.91 -19.62 -12.97
N LEU A 111 -20.63 -20.88 -12.64
CA LEU A 111 -19.33 -21.23 -12.08
C LEU A 111 -18.23 -21.04 -13.12
N CYS A 112 -18.45 -21.45 -14.37
CA CYS A 112 -17.51 -21.24 -15.46
C CYS A 112 -17.26 -19.75 -15.72
N GLU A 113 -18.31 -18.94 -15.72
CA GLU A 113 -18.18 -17.48 -15.89
C GLU A 113 -17.34 -16.86 -14.76
N ALA A 114 -17.53 -17.31 -13.53
CA ALA A 114 -16.74 -16.80 -12.39
C ALA A 114 -15.26 -17.17 -12.53
N ILE A 115 -14.96 -18.38 -12.99
CA ILE A 115 -13.58 -18.84 -13.25
C ILE A 115 -12.98 -18.09 -14.42
N ASP A 116 -13.73 -17.91 -15.50
CA ASP A 116 -13.30 -17.16 -16.67
C ASP A 116 -12.97 -15.72 -16.30
N GLY A 117 -13.73 -15.12 -15.38
CA GLY A 117 -13.44 -13.80 -14.86
C GLY A 117 -12.07 -13.72 -14.18
N VAL A 118 -11.64 -14.79 -13.50
CA VAL A 118 -10.29 -14.86 -12.91
C VAL A 118 -9.24 -14.89 -14.02
N ILE A 119 -9.43 -15.73 -15.03
CA ILE A 119 -8.48 -15.87 -16.15
C ILE A 119 -8.36 -14.59 -16.93
N VAL A 120 -9.46 -13.93 -17.24
CA VAL A 120 -9.46 -12.66 -18.00
C VAL A 120 -8.70 -11.57 -17.22
N ARG A 121 -8.90 -11.47 -15.93
CA ARG A 121 -8.19 -10.47 -15.10
C ARG A 121 -6.70 -10.76 -15.01
N ALA A 122 -6.32 -12.01 -14.87
CA ALA A 122 -4.92 -12.41 -14.86
C ALA A 122 -4.25 -12.11 -16.21
N GLY A 123 -4.95 -12.39 -17.31
CA GLY A 123 -4.45 -12.12 -18.66
C GLY A 123 -4.30 -10.64 -18.99
N SER A 124 -5.17 -9.77 -18.43
CA SER A 124 -5.09 -8.33 -18.68
C SER A 124 -3.85 -7.68 -18.10
N ASP A 125 -3.23 -8.30 -17.12
CA ASP A 125 -1.99 -7.79 -16.51
C ASP A 125 -0.75 -8.07 -17.36
N GLU A 126 -0.87 -8.90 -18.37
CA GLU A 126 0.25 -9.30 -19.23
C GLU A 126 0.47 -8.35 -20.44
N VAL A 127 -0.43 -7.42 -20.62
CA VAL A 127 -0.40 -6.54 -21.80
C VAL A 127 0.46 -5.29 -21.58
#